data_c13f3620809b6eb37e44a9156e3b2940
#
_entry.id   c13f3620809b6eb37e44a9156e3b2940
#
_cell.length_a   1.000
_cell.length_b   1.000
_cell.length_c   1.000
_cell.angle_alpha   90.00
_cell.angle_beta   90.00
_cell.angle_gamma   90.00
#
_symmetry.space_group_name_H-M   'P 1'
#
loop_
_entity.id
_entity.type
_entity.pdbx_description
1 polymer ?
#
loop_
_entity_poly.entity_id
_entity_poly.type
_entity_poly.pdbx_seq_one_letter_code
_entity_poly.pdbx_strand_id
1 'polypeptide(L)'
;MKRQTTKIHRKIYETYYQICLLPYIEIHHVDGNHNNNAIENLQPVTALEHYEIHKAQGDKAAAALIATRAGISYEERAQLNREQALINTAAGISGFVLGHASRAGKIGGKKGGAYAKENRTGIFALTPEQNKQRHFNSV
;
A
#
# COMPACT_ATOMS: atom_id res chain seq x y z
N MET A 1 -19.65 11.03 -4.29
CA MET A 1 -20.05 9.73 -4.85
C MET A 1 -18.88 8.76 -4.72
N LYS A 2 -18.99 7.75 -3.87
CA LYS A 2 -18.01 6.67 -3.82
C LYS A 2 -18.15 5.87 -5.12
N ARG A 3 -17.12 5.83 -5.96
CA ARG A 3 -17.07 4.90 -7.09
C ARG A 3 -17.19 3.48 -6.53
N GLN A 4 -18.34 2.87 -6.68
CA GLN A 4 -18.47 1.43 -6.60
C GLN A 4 -17.76 0.89 -7.86
N THR A 5 -16.49 0.55 -7.73
CA THR A 5 -15.86 -0.36 -8.66
C THR A 5 -16.55 -1.70 -8.46
N THR A 6 -17.60 -1.92 -9.20
CA THR A 6 -18.25 -3.23 -9.28
C THR A 6 -17.16 -4.17 -9.76
N LYS A 7 -16.68 -5.03 -8.88
CA LYS A 7 -15.65 -6.01 -9.21
C LYS A 7 -16.27 -6.94 -10.25
N ILE A 8 -15.93 -6.75 -11.51
CA ILE A 8 -16.53 -7.43 -12.67
C ILE A 8 -16.46 -8.96 -12.49
N HIS A 9 -15.31 -9.47 -12.04
CA HIS A 9 -15.10 -10.89 -11.77
C HIS A 9 -16.08 -11.46 -10.73
N ARG A 10 -16.39 -10.69 -9.68
CA ARG A 10 -17.38 -11.10 -8.67
C ARG A 10 -18.77 -11.26 -9.29
N LYS A 11 -19.19 -10.28 -10.10
CA LYS A 11 -20.49 -10.29 -10.77
C LYS A 11 -20.58 -11.45 -11.76
N ILE A 12 -19.52 -11.74 -12.51
CA ILE A 12 -19.43 -12.88 -13.41
C ILE A 12 -19.63 -14.18 -12.63
N TYR A 13 -18.92 -14.37 -11.53
CA TYR A 13 -19.02 -15.56 -10.68
C TYR A 13 -20.44 -15.73 -10.10
N GLU A 14 -20.98 -14.69 -9.49
CA GLU A 14 -22.32 -14.70 -8.90
C GLU A 14 -23.41 -14.98 -9.94
N THR A 15 -23.27 -14.42 -11.16
CA THR A 15 -24.24 -14.65 -12.24
C THR A 15 -24.16 -16.08 -12.77
N TYR A 16 -22.96 -16.60 -12.97
CA TYR A 16 -22.75 -17.96 -13.50
C TYR A 16 -23.32 -19.04 -12.57
N TYR A 17 -23.04 -18.94 -11.27
CA TYR A 17 -23.50 -19.89 -10.28
C TYR A 17 -24.89 -19.57 -9.68
N GLN A 18 -25.49 -18.46 -10.09
CA GLN A 18 -26.79 -17.96 -9.58
C GLN A 18 -26.81 -17.83 -8.04
N ILE A 19 -25.74 -17.34 -7.48
CA ILE A 19 -25.55 -17.12 -6.03
C ILE A 19 -25.23 -15.66 -5.74
N CYS A 20 -25.38 -15.27 -4.48
CA CYS A 20 -24.88 -14.00 -3.94
C CYS A 20 -23.79 -14.32 -2.93
N LEU A 21 -22.57 -13.91 -3.21
CA LEU A 21 -21.45 -14.09 -2.29
C LEU A 21 -21.59 -13.15 -1.08
N LEU A 22 -21.24 -13.64 0.08
CA LEU A 22 -21.20 -12.82 1.29
C LEU A 22 -20.17 -11.69 1.16
N PRO A 23 -20.40 -10.52 1.79
CA PRO A 23 -19.54 -9.34 1.61
C PRO A 23 -18.05 -9.55 1.90
N TYR A 24 -17.73 -10.49 2.78
CA TYR A 24 -16.36 -10.83 3.18
C TYR A 24 -15.67 -11.89 2.30
N ILE A 25 -16.40 -12.45 1.31
CA ILE A 25 -15.79 -13.35 0.32
C ILE A 25 -15.21 -12.50 -0.81
N GLU A 26 -13.98 -12.77 -1.17
CA GLU A 26 -13.27 -12.15 -2.28
C GLU A 26 -13.16 -13.16 -3.45
N ILE A 27 -12.88 -12.67 -4.65
CA ILE A 27 -12.59 -13.54 -5.80
C ILE A 27 -11.10 -13.40 -6.13
N HIS A 28 -10.42 -14.52 -6.12
CA HIS A 28 -9.02 -14.66 -6.53
C HIS A 28 -8.93 -15.14 -7.97
N HIS A 29 -7.98 -14.60 -8.75
CA HIS A 29 -7.63 -15.10 -10.07
C HIS A 29 -6.50 -16.13 -9.94
N VAL A 30 -6.79 -17.39 -10.23
CA VAL A 30 -5.87 -18.52 -10.00
C VAL A 30 -4.57 -18.35 -10.78
N ASP A 31 -4.63 -17.83 -12.01
CA ASP A 31 -3.47 -17.58 -12.88
C ASP A 31 -2.76 -16.25 -12.59
N GLY A 32 -3.24 -15.46 -11.64
CA GLY A 32 -2.73 -14.12 -11.32
C GLY A 32 -3.06 -13.04 -12.36
N ASN A 33 -3.74 -13.38 -13.46
CA ASN A 33 -4.12 -12.41 -14.48
C ASN A 33 -5.51 -11.82 -14.23
N HIS A 34 -5.55 -10.61 -13.70
CA HIS A 34 -6.80 -9.91 -13.37
C HIS A 34 -7.70 -9.59 -14.58
N ASN A 35 -7.22 -9.76 -15.80
CA ASN A 35 -8.01 -9.60 -17.02
C ASN A 35 -8.67 -10.90 -17.48
N ASN A 36 -8.22 -12.04 -16.96
CA ASN A 36 -8.78 -13.34 -17.28
C ASN A 36 -9.95 -13.68 -16.34
N ASN A 37 -11.14 -13.30 -16.74
CA ASN A 37 -12.37 -13.55 -15.99
C ASN A 37 -13.10 -14.85 -16.42
N ALA A 38 -12.40 -15.82 -17.02
CA ALA A 38 -12.93 -17.14 -17.26
C ALA A 38 -13.36 -17.79 -15.94
N ILE A 39 -14.51 -18.47 -15.92
CA ILE A 39 -15.12 -18.96 -14.67
C ILE A 39 -14.19 -19.94 -13.94
N GLU A 40 -13.43 -20.73 -14.69
CA GLU A 40 -12.48 -21.72 -14.19
C GLU A 40 -11.28 -21.06 -13.49
N ASN A 41 -11.04 -19.77 -13.79
CA ASN A 41 -9.95 -18.98 -13.22
C ASN A 41 -10.38 -18.20 -11.98
N LEU A 42 -11.66 -18.19 -11.63
CA LEU A 42 -12.22 -17.42 -10.54
C LEU A 42 -12.48 -18.30 -9.32
N GLN A 43 -11.81 -18.01 -8.22
CA GLN A 43 -11.95 -18.76 -6.98
C GLN A 43 -12.47 -17.86 -5.86
N PRO A 44 -13.61 -18.21 -5.23
CA PRO A 44 -14.07 -17.48 -4.04
C PRO A 44 -13.24 -17.88 -2.83
N VAL A 45 -12.74 -16.89 -2.10
CA VAL A 45 -11.87 -17.06 -0.94
C VAL A 45 -12.23 -16.04 0.14
N THR A 46 -11.93 -16.36 1.39
CA THR A 46 -11.91 -15.37 2.47
C THR A 46 -10.69 -14.45 2.32
N ALA A 47 -10.69 -13.30 2.99
CA ALA A 47 -9.54 -12.40 2.96
C ALA A 47 -8.27 -13.07 3.52
N LEU A 48 -8.41 -13.97 4.50
CA LEU A 48 -7.26 -14.70 5.05
C LEU A 48 -6.70 -15.72 4.06
N GLU A 49 -7.55 -16.53 3.43
CA GLU A 49 -7.11 -17.46 2.39
C GLU A 49 -6.46 -16.72 1.22
N HIS A 50 -7.03 -15.60 0.79
CA HIS A 50 -6.50 -14.76 -0.27
C HIS A 50 -5.10 -14.23 0.07
N TYR A 51 -4.90 -13.80 1.32
CA TYR A 51 -3.59 -13.41 1.84
C TYR A 51 -2.58 -14.56 1.78
N GLU A 52 -2.96 -15.74 2.29
CA GLU A 52 -2.07 -16.92 2.32
C GLU A 52 -1.70 -17.40 0.91
N ILE A 53 -2.62 -17.34 -0.05
CA ILE A 53 -2.35 -17.69 -1.45
C ILE A 53 -1.26 -16.76 -2.02
N HIS A 54 -1.42 -15.45 -1.92
CA HIS A 54 -0.43 -14.50 -2.45
C HIS A 54 0.91 -14.58 -1.71
N LYS A 55 0.88 -14.83 -0.39
CA LYS A 55 2.08 -15.04 0.41
C LYS A 55 2.85 -16.29 -0.07
N ALA A 56 2.15 -17.41 -0.31
CA ALA A 56 2.75 -18.64 -0.81
C ALA A 56 3.30 -18.49 -2.23
N GLN A 57 2.64 -17.69 -3.07
CA GLN A 57 3.11 -17.37 -4.44
C GLN A 57 4.30 -16.40 -4.45
N GLY A 58 4.68 -15.83 -3.31
CA GLY A 58 5.73 -14.82 -3.21
C GLY A 58 5.32 -13.42 -3.68
N ASP A 59 4.02 -13.21 -3.95
CA ASP A 59 3.47 -11.90 -4.31
C ASP A 59 3.25 -11.05 -3.05
N LYS A 60 4.34 -10.52 -2.52
CA LYS A 60 4.34 -9.73 -1.30
C LYS A 60 3.56 -8.44 -1.41
N ALA A 61 3.47 -7.87 -2.62
CA ALA A 61 2.71 -6.64 -2.87
C ALA A 61 1.20 -6.88 -2.69
N ALA A 62 0.66 -7.91 -3.33
CA ALA A 62 -0.75 -8.27 -3.17
C ALA A 62 -1.04 -8.72 -1.73
N ALA A 63 -0.19 -9.56 -1.14
CA ALA A 63 -0.33 -9.98 0.26
C ALA A 63 -0.40 -8.77 1.22
N ALA A 64 0.47 -7.77 1.06
CA ALA A 64 0.45 -6.56 1.89
C ALA A 64 -0.85 -5.75 1.74
N LEU A 65 -1.43 -5.68 0.53
CA LEU A 65 -2.71 -4.99 0.29
C LEU A 65 -3.90 -5.72 0.94
N ILE A 66 -3.84 -7.04 1.00
CA ILE A 66 -4.91 -7.88 1.57
C ILE A 66 -4.78 -7.98 3.10
N ALA A 67 -3.58 -7.91 3.62
CA ALA A 67 -3.22 -8.17 5.02
C ALA A 67 -4.10 -7.44 6.04
N THR A 68 -4.51 -6.20 5.76
CA THR A 68 -5.39 -5.44 6.67
C THR A 68 -6.77 -6.08 6.77
N ARG A 69 -7.34 -6.52 5.64
CA ARG A 69 -8.65 -7.17 5.60
C ARG A 69 -8.59 -8.59 6.16
N ALA A 70 -7.45 -9.24 6.03
CA ALA A 70 -7.17 -10.56 6.57
C ALA A 70 -6.91 -10.58 8.09
N GLY A 71 -6.88 -9.41 8.74
CA GLY A 71 -6.61 -9.31 10.19
C GLY A 71 -5.15 -9.60 10.57
N ILE A 72 -4.23 -9.49 9.63
CA ILE A 72 -2.80 -9.73 9.86
C ILE A 72 -2.21 -8.63 10.75
N SER A 73 -1.31 -8.99 11.66
CA SER A 73 -0.69 -8.06 12.62
C SER A 73 0.05 -6.92 11.92
N TYR A 74 0.20 -5.80 12.63
CA TYR A 74 0.96 -4.66 12.12
C TYR A 74 2.42 -5.04 11.83
N GLU A 75 3.03 -5.83 12.70
CA GLU A 75 4.44 -6.26 12.61
C GLU A 75 4.68 -7.09 11.34
N GLU A 76 3.81 -8.04 11.06
CA GLU A 76 3.90 -8.89 9.87
C GLU A 76 3.67 -8.07 8.59
N ARG A 77 2.69 -7.16 8.59
CA ARG A 77 2.48 -6.23 7.47
C ARG A 77 3.67 -5.32 7.23
N ALA A 78 4.26 -4.79 8.29
CA ALA A 78 5.46 -3.96 8.20
C ALA A 78 6.66 -4.74 7.65
N GLN A 79 6.76 -6.02 7.98
CA GLN A 79 7.78 -6.90 7.41
C GLN A 79 7.60 -7.13 5.92
N LEU A 80 6.39 -7.47 5.47
CA LEU A 80 6.07 -7.63 4.05
C LEU A 80 6.41 -6.38 3.24
N ASN A 81 6.05 -5.20 3.75
CA ASN A 81 6.36 -3.93 3.11
C ASN A 81 7.87 -3.67 3.02
N ARG A 82 8.64 -4.01 4.07
CA ARG A 82 10.11 -3.89 4.04
C ARG A 82 10.72 -4.82 3.01
N GLU A 83 10.28 -6.07 2.97
CA GLU A 83 10.78 -7.06 2.01
C GLU A 83 10.44 -6.66 0.57
N GLN A 84 9.22 -6.18 0.32
CA GLN A 84 8.84 -5.66 -1.00
C GLN A 84 9.66 -4.43 -1.39
N ALA A 85 9.93 -3.54 -0.46
CA ALA A 85 10.79 -2.38 -0.70
C ALA A 85 12.23 -2.79 -1.10
N LEU A 86 12.78 -3.84 -0.47
CA LEU A 86 14.09 -4.39 -0.84
C LEU A 86 14.09 -4.98 -2.25
N ILE A 87 13.03 -5.73 -2.61
CA ILE A 87 12.86 -6.29 -3.96
C ILE A 87 12.79 -5.15 -4.99
N ASN A 88 11.96 -4.14 -4.74
CA ASN A 88 11.81 -2.99 -5.63
C ASN A 88 13.13 -2.22 -5.78
N THR A 89 13.89 -2.08 -4.70
CA THR A 89 15.20 -1.42 -4.72
C THR A 89 16.20 -2.23 -5.56
N ALA A 90 16.26 -3.53 -5.36
CA ALA A 90 17.14 -4.43 -6.13
C ALA A 90 16.77 -4.44 -7.63
N ALA A 91 15.48 -4.35 -7.95
CA ALA A 91 14.97 -4.27 -9.31
C ALA A 91 15.08 -2.87 -9.95
N GLY A 92 15.57 -1.86 -9.21
CA GLY A 92 15.64 -0.48 -9.70
C GLY A 92 14.27 0.21 -9.89
N ILE A 93 13.19 -0.37 -9.33
CA ILE A 93 11.81 0.12 -9.47
C ILE A 93 11.50 1.19 -8.42
N SER A 94 12.20 1.17 -7.27
CA SER A 94 11.98 2.17 -6.23
C SER A 94 12.59 3.51 -6.65
N GLY A 95 11.83 4.60 -6.49
CA GLY A 95 12.31 5.97 -6.70
C GLY A 95 13.44 6.39 -5.76
N PHE A 96 13.96 5.48 -4.97
CA PHE A 96 15.06 5.63 -4.02
C PHE A 96 16.34 4.93 -4.49
N VAL A 97 16.59 4.88 -5.78
CA VAL A 97 17.93 4.55 -6.30
C VAL A 97 18.85 5.72 -5.93
N LEU A 98 20.00 5.41 -5.32
CA LEU A 98 21.05 6.38 -5.01
C LEU A 98 21.27 7.33 -6.21
N GLY A 99 20.90 8.60 -6.07
CA GLY A 99 20.97 9.63 -7.11
C GLY A 99 19.64 10.13 -7.64
N HIS A 100 18.55 9.40 -7.53
CA HIS A 100 17.20 9.85 -7.84
C HIS A 100 16.39 10.12 -6.56
N ALA A 101 16.87 10.99 -5.68
CA ALA A 101 15.98 11.70 -4.78
C ALA A 101 14.92 12.33 -5.69
N SER A 102 13.69 11.81 -5.65
CA SER A 102 12.68 12.10 -6.65
C SER A 102 12.63 13.61 -6.88
N ARG A 103 12.63 14.03 -8.15
CA ARG A 103 12.48 15.44 -8.54
C ARG A 103 11.26 16.06 -7.83
N ALA A 104 10.23 15.25 -7.59
CA ALA A 104 9.05 15.60 -6.82
C ALA A 104 9.34 15.84 -5.33
N GLY A 105 10.19 15.04 -4.68
CA GLY A 105 10.60 15.25 -3.29
C GLY A 105 11.45 16.50 -3.10
N LYS A 106 12.35 16.80 -4.07
CA LYS A 106 13.14 18.03 -4.06
C LYS A 106 12.28 19.28 -4.26
N ILE A 107 11.28 19.22 -5.13
CA ILE A 107 10.37 20.35 -5.41
C ILE A 107 9.37 20.50 -4.25
N GLY A 108 8.78 19.41 -3.77
CA GLY A 108 7.83 19.41 -2.65
C GLY A 108 8.48 19.83 -1.34
N GLY A 109 9.69 19.35 -1.05
CA GLY A 109 10.45 19.75 0.14
C GLY A 109 10.82 21.23 0.13
N LYS A 110 11.24 21.78 -1.01
CA LYS A 110 11.52 23.22 -1.14
C LYS A 110 10.25 24.07 -0.98
N LYS A 111 9.14 23.68 -1.63
CA LYS A 111 7.87 24.41 -1.53
C LYS A 111 7.28 24.32 -0.11
N GLY A 112 7.29 23.14 0.51
CA GLY A 112 6.82 22.93 1.87
C GLY A 112 7.66 23.68 2.90
N GLY A 113 8.98 23.68 2.74
CA GLY A 113 9.90 24.45 3.58
C GLY A 113 9.72 25.96 3.45
N ALA A 114 9.54 26.47 2.24
CA ALA A 114 9.25 27.88 1.99
C ALA A 114 7.91 28.29 2.59
N TYR A 115 6.86 27.51 2.39
CA TYR A 115 5.55 27.74 2.99
C TYR A 115 5.61 27.74 4.52
N ALA A 116 6.29 26.77 5.13
CA ALA A 116 6.44 26.70 6.58
C ALA A 116 7.21 27.90 7.15
N LYS A 117 8.24 28.37 6.45
CA LYS A 117 8.99 29.57 6.84
C LYS A 117 8.14 30.83 6.73
N GLU A 118 7.43 31.01 5.62
CA GLU A 118 6.58 32.17 5.37
C GLU A 118 5.40 32.23 6.36
N ASN A 119 4.78 31.11 6.65
CA ASN A 119 3.62 31.03 7.55
C ASN A 119 4.02 30.73 9.01
N ARG A 120 5.29 30.69 9.33
CA ARG A 120 5.83 30.43 10.66
C ARG A 120 5.22 29.18 11.31
N THR A 121 5.22 28.08 10.56
CA THR A 121 4.72 26.77 11.04
C THR A 121 5.87 25.79 11.29
N GLY A 122 5.63 24.74 12.06
CA GLY A 122 6.64 23.72 12.40
C GLY A 122 7.81 24.33 13.17
N ILE A 123 9.05 24.05 12.74
CA ILE A 123 10.27 24.57 13.39
C ILE A 123 10.39 26.11 13.32
N PHE A 124 9.73 26.75 12.35
CA PHE A 124 9.74 28.20 12.18
C PHE A 124 8.69 28.93 13.07
N ALA A 125 7.80 28.15 13.73
CA ALA A 125 6.88 28.69 14.73
C ALA A 125 7.60 29.04 16.06
N LEU A 126 8.78 28.47 16.29
CA LEU A 126 9.56 28.65 17.51
C LEU A 126 10.46 29.86 17.42
N THR A 127 10.66 30.52 18.57
CA THR A 127 11.68 31.59 18.68
C THR A 127 13.10 31.02 18.56
N PRO A 128 14.12 31.82 18.20
CA PRO A 128 15.51 31.38 18.18
C PRO A 128 15.98 30.73 19.48
N GLU A 129 15.53 31.23 20.63
CA GLU A 129 15.85 30.68 21.94
C GLU A 129 15.21 29.28 22.14
N GLN A 130 13.95 29.12 21.77
CA GLN A 130 13.23 27.83 21.84
C GLN A 130 13.84 26.78 20.92
N ASN A 131 14.33 27.17 19.74
CA ASN A 131 15.06 26.30 18.85
C ASN A 131 16.41 25.83 19.41
N LYS A 132 17.14 26.73 20.11
CA LYS A 132 18.39 26.36 20.79
C LYS A 132 18.17 25.37 21.92
N GLN A 133 17.11 25.50 22.71
CA GLN A 133 16.78 24.56 23.80
C GLN A 133 16.45 23.16 23.32
N ARG A 134 15.87 23.00 22.14
CA ARG A 134 15.58 21.69 21.57
C ARG A 134 16.83 20.85 21.28
N HIS A 135 17.91 21.49 20.86
CA HIS A 135 19.19 20.80 20.62
C HIS A 135 19.92 20.38 21.89
N PHE A 136 19.66 21.05 23.04
CA PHE A 136 20.27 20.69 24.31
C PHE A 136 19.60 19.51 25.03
N ASN A 137 18.32 19.21 24.76
CA ASN A 137 17.56 18.13 25.39
C ASN A 137 17.58 16.81 24.58
N SER A 138 18.40 16.72 23.54
CA SER A 138 18.52 15.54 22.67
C SER A 138 19.87 14.81 22.81
N VAL A 139 20.59 15.02 23.92
CA VAL A 139 21.84 14.32 24.25
C VAL A 139 21.62 13.47 25.48
#